data_78fc3abe9b639febcad64bdf9c4d361c
#
_entry.id   78fc3abe9b639febcad64bdf9c4d361c
#
_cell.length_a   1.000
_cell.length_b   1.000
_cell.length_c   1.000
_cell.angle_alpha   90.00
_cell.angle_beta   90.00
_cell.angle_gamma   90.00
#
_symmetry.space_group_name_H-M   'P 1'
#
loop_
_entity.id
_entity.type
_entity.pdbx_description
1 polymer ?
#
loop_
_entity_poly.entity_id
_entity_poly.type
_entity_poly.pdbx_seq_one_letter_code
_entity_poly.pdbx_strand_id
1 'polypeptide(L)'
;MNRITQFTLIIALSFSQNILAAVLSVADVENKISVKQSEYDNYNSSLEAQIANAASLENELGELRQDATLADADRHSSLIEMNLQYEKVIDDPELDISPVIEAYAKAVRTHKAIKDAITDKYNQWRGELQDVKKMQTSKHSLLNTIESLKEQLNSSRIDRLYREFNRQEAILVSHDIACDKDETIAKCINLGKSLAKQKGSKRFLDSIYEGLSESAIVEKRRQTSDTSVQVLRSEVTESNFSGQGNFNVKMNLQLQGNLNRSQGCELLGLDRRYCVNFKSNENVQIASIIASPM
;
A
#
# COMPACT_ATOMS: atom_id res chain seq x y z
N MET A 1 60.37 9.39 41.58
CA MET A 1 59.05 8.79 41.71
C MET A 1 58.02 9.80 41.25
N ASN A 2 57.78 9.89 39.94
CA ASN A 2 56.86 10.86 39.33
C ASN A 2 55.63 10.12 38.83
N ARG A 3 54.47 10.41 39.42
CA ARG A 3 53.17 9.95 38.92
C ARG A 3 52.67 11.04 37.97
N ILE A 4 52.70 10.72 36.67
CA ILE A 4 52.06 11.52 35.63
C ILE A 4 50.60 11.09 35.57
N THR A 5 49.69 11.95 36.02
CA THR A 5 48.24 11.84 35.86
C THR A 5 47.89 12.25 34.45
N GLN A 6 47.54 11.29 33.61
CA GLN A 6 46.94 11.55 32.30
C GLN A 6 45.45 11.91 32.48
N PHE A 7 45.14 13.17 32.27
CA PHE A 7 43.78 13.66 32.07
C PHE A 7 43.33 13.27 30.67
N THR A 8 42.54 12.22 30.55
CA THR A 8 41.83 11.91 29.32
C THR A 8 40.59 12.82 29.22
N LEU A 9 40.71 13.83 28.35
CA LEU A 9 39.61 14.70 27.94
C LEU A 9 38.64 13.90 27.06
N ILE A 10 37.51 13.40 27.61
CA ILE A 10 36.43 12.80 26.86
C ILE A 10 35.61 13.93 26.25
N ILE A 11 35.89 14.26 25.00
CA ILE A 11 35.01 15.11 24.17
C ILE A 11 33.81 14.25 23.79
N ALA A 12 32.73 14.41 24.53
CA ALA A 12 31.42 13.90 24.14
C ALA A 12 30.94 14.71 22.92
N LEU A 13 31.21 14.23 21.72
CA LEU A 13 30.56 14.66 20.50
C LEU A 13 29.08 14.20 20.58
N SER A 14 28.24 15.08 21.11
CA SER A 14 26.79 14.97 20.95
C SER A 14 26.46 15.12 19.46
N PHE A 15 26.46 14.00 18.74
CA PHE A 15 25.79 13.89 17.46
C PHE A 15 24.30 14.07 17.73
N SER A 16 23.82 15.31 17.66
CA SER A 16 22.41 15.60 17.41
C SER A 16 22.09 15.03 16.03
N GLN A 17 21.68 13.78 16.02
CA GLN A 17 21.01 13.20 14.87
C GLN A 17 19.70 13.98 14.71
N ASN A 18 19.76 15.06 13.94
CA ASN A 18 18.59 15.58 13.24
C ASN A 18 18.11 14.44 12.35
N ILE A 19 17.24 13.61 12.87
CA ILE A 19 16.35 12.77 12.09
C ILE A 19 15.44 13.76 11.37
N LEU A 20 15.94 14.40 10.30
CA LEU A 20 15.11 14.86 9.22
C LEU A 20 14.39 13.59 8.78
N ALA A 21 13.14 13.44 9.18
CA ALA A 21 12.23 12.51 8.55
C ALA A 21 12.26 12.89 7.06
N ALA A 22 13.11 12.18 6.30
CA ALA A 22 13.23 12.38 4.87
C ALA A 22 11.83 12.09 4.33
N VAL A 23 11.14 13.13 3.90
CA VAL A 23 9.86 12.99 3.21
C VAL A 23 10.19 12.11 2.00
N LEU A 24 9.81 10.83 2.10
CA LEU A 24 10.03 9.87 1.03
C LEU A 24 9.48 10.49 -0.25
N SER A 25 10.32 10.58 -1.27
CA SER A 25 9.87 11.10 -2.55
C SER A 25 8.77 10.18 -3.12
N VAL A 26 7.86 10.72 -3.90
CA VAL A 26 6.82 9.94 -4.57
C VAL A 26 7.45 8.75 -5.32
N ALA A 27 8.56 8.98 -6.03
CA ALA A 27 9.29 7.96 -6.77
C ALA A 27 9.85 6.84 -5.87
N ASP A 28 10.35 7.17 -4.66
CA ASP A 28 10.84 6.16 -3.72
C ASP A 28 9.71 5.25 -3.21
N VAL A 29 8.54 5.81 -2.97
CA VAL A 29 7.37 5.03 -2.52
C VAL A 29 6.83 4.16 -3.66
N GLU A 30 6.76 4.68 -4.88
CA GLU A 30 6.37 3.92 -6.07
C GLU A 30 7.31 2.73 -6.31
N ASN A 31 8.62 2.95 -6.19
CA ASN A 31 9.59 1.87 -6.30
C ASN A 31 9.41 0.80 -5.21
N LYS A 32 9.17 1.21 -3.95
CA LYS A 32 8.88 0.27 -2.86
C LYS A 32 7.60 -0.54 -3.13
N ILE A 33 6.56 0.08 -3.66
CA ILE A 33 5.33 -0.63 -4.05
C ILE A 33 5.63 -1.66 -5.12
N SER A 34 6.37 -1.29 -6.18
CA SER A 34 6.74 -2.20 -7.26
C SER A 34 7.54 -3.41 -6.75
N VAL A 35 8.52 -3.19 -5.88
CA VAL A 35 9.31 -4.27 -5.26
C VAL A 35 8.42 -5.19 -4.42
N LYS A 36 7.55 -4.62 -3.58
CA LYS A 36 6.62 -5.42 -2.75
C LYS A 36 5.57 -6.15 -3.55
N GLN A 37 5.13 -5.59 -4.68
CA GLN A 37 4.23 -6.27 -5.61
C GLN A 37 4.91 -7.49 -6.25
N SER A 38 6.15 -7.35 -6.71
CA SER A 38 6.94 -8.48 -7.25
C SER A 38 7.17 -9.56 -6.18
N GLU A 39 7.47 -9.16 -4.94
CA GLU A 39 7.60 -10.08 -3.81
C GLU A 39 6.30 -10.84 -3.55
N TYR A 40 5.16 -10.16 -3.60
CA TYR A 40 3.84 -10.77 -3.46
C TYR A 40 3.54 -11.77 -4.57
N ASP A 41 3.85 -11.44 -5.83
CA ASP A 41 3.58 -12.30 -6.98
C ASP A 41 4.42 -13.59 -6.91
N ASN A 42 5.71 -13.47 -6.55
CA ASN A 42 6.59 -14.63 -6.32
C ASN A 42 6.11 -15.49 -5.15
N TYR A 43 5.67 -14.84 -4.07
CA TYR A 43 5.15 -15.54 -2.90
C TYR A 43 3.85 -16.27 -3.19
N ASN A 44 2.96 -15.65 -3.99
CA ASN A 44 1.72 -16.28 -4.42
C ASN A 44 1.97 -17.55 -5.26
N SER A 45 2.91 -17.49 -6.20
CA SER A 45 3.30 -18.66 -7.00
C SER A 45 3.85 -19.79 -6.13
N SER A 46 4.67 -19.45 -5.12
CA SER A 46 5.19 -20.44 -4.17
C SER A 46 4.07 -21.06 -3.32
N LEU A 47 3.10 -20.26 -2.89
CA LEU A 47 1.94 -20.74 -2.14
C LEU A 47 1.07 -21.68 -2.98
N GLU A 48 0.85 -21.37 -4.25
CA GLU A 48 0.10 -22.23 -5.17
C GLU A 48 0.79 -23.58 -5.37
N ALA A 49 2.12 -23.58 -5.52
CA ALA A 49 2.90 -24.82 -5.60
C ALA A 49 2.78 -25.68 -4.31
N GLN A 50 2.81 -25.03 -3.15
CA GLN A 50 2.67 -25.70 -1.85
C GLN A 50 1.27 -26.30 -1.65
N ILE A 51 0.23 -25.60 -2.10
CA ILE A 51 -1.16 -26.10 -2.09
C ILE A 51 -1.27 -27.32 -2.99
N ALA A 52 -0.68 -27.28 -4.19
CA ALA A 52 -0.68 -28.40 -5.10
C ALA A 52 0.04 -29.63 -4.52
N ASN A 53 1.16 -29.41 -3.82
CA ASN A 53 1.89 -30.49 -3.12
C ASN A 53 1.03 -31.11 -2.00
N ALA A 54 0.37 -30.31 -1.20
CA ALA A 54 -0.54 -30.79 -0.15
C ALA A 54 -1.71 -31.62 -0.74
N ALA A 55 -2.27 -31.20 -1.88
CA ALA A 55 -3.32 -31.93 -2.59
C ALA A 55 -2.80 -33.26 -3.16
N SER A 56 -1.56 -33.31 -3.67
CA SER A 56 -0.94 -34.56 -4.12
C SER A 56 -0.79 -35.57 -2.96
N LEU A 57 -0.29 -35.09 -1.81
CA LEU A 57 -0.17 -35.94 -0.62
C LEU A 57 -1.52 -36.46 -0.10
N GLU A 58 -2.58 -35.65 -0.21
CA GLU A 58 -3.93 -36.07 0.14
C GLU A 58 -4.44 -37.20 -0.77
N ASN A 59 -4.19 -37.12 -2.07
CA ASN A 59 -4.55 -38.15 -3.04
C ASN A 59 -3.76 -39.45 -2.76
N GLU A 60 -2.44 -39.37 -2.56
CA GLU A 60 -1.60 -40.52 -2.22
C GLU A 60 -2.06 -41.18 -0.91
N LEU A 61 -2.48 -40.39 0.07
CA LEU A 61 -3.06 -40.88 1.32
C LEU A 61 -4.39 -41.63 1.07
N GLY A 62 -5.19 -41.13 0.12
CA GLY A 62 -6.42 -41.79 -0.34
C GLY A 62 -6.15 -43.15 -0.95
N GLU A 63 -5.16 -43.25 -1.82
CA GLU A 63 -4.72 -44.52 -2.44
C GLU A 63 -4.22 -45.51 -1.40
N LEU A 64 -3.32 -45.10 -0.49
CA LEU A 64 -2.84 -45.96 0.58
C LEU A 64 -3.94 -46.48 1.51
N ARG A 65 -5.00 -45.71 1.73
CA ARG A 65 -6.18 -46.20 2.50
C ARG A 65 -6.97 -47.27 1.77
N GLN A 66 -7.10 -47.18 0.44
CA GLN A 66 -7.67 -48.20 -0.38
C GLN A 66 -6.83 -49.48 -0.36
N ASP A 67 -5.52 -49.35 -0.51
CA ASP A 67 -4.59 -50.47 -0.42
C ASP A 67 -4.63 -51.14 0.97
N ALA A 68 -4.77 -50.37 2.04
CA ALA A 68 -4.95 -50.91 3.39
C ALA A 68 -6.21 -51.74 3.52
N THR A 69 -7.32 -51.33 2.85
CA THR A 69 -8.57 -52.08 2.86
C THR A 69 -8.40 -53.40 2.11
N LEU A 70 -7.71 -53.39 0.97
CA LEU A 70 -7.45 -54.61 0.18
C LEU A 70 -6.50 -55.55 0.95
N ALA A 71 -5.44 -55.02 1.55
CA ALA A 71 -4.49 -55.80 2.35
C ALA A 71 -5.13 -56.39 3.62
N ASP A 72 -6.13 -55.73 4.23
CA ASP A 72 -6.84 -56.28 5.37
C ASP A 72 -7.79 -57.41 4.91
N ALA A 73 -8.41 -57.28 3.76
CA ALA A 73 -9.24 -58.35 3.17
C ALA A 73 -8.37 -59.60 2.83
N ASP A 74 -7.19 -59.39 2.24
CA ASP A 74 -6.20 -60.45 1.95
C ASP A 74 -5.72 -61.16 3.23
N ARG A 75 -5.38 -60.36 4.25
CA ARG A 75 -5.00 -60.88 5.58
C ARG A 75 -6.11 -61.72 6.19
N HIS A 76 -7.37 -61.28 6.09
CA HIS A 76 -8.53 -61.99 6.61
C HIS A 76 -8.77 -63.30 5.85
N SER A 77 -8.70 -63.28 4.52
CA SER A 77 -8.80 -64.47 3.66
C SER A 77 -7.72 -65.46 3.96
N SER A 78 -6.47 -65.02 4.04
CA SER A 78 -5.31 -65.88 4.39
C SER A 78 -5.46 -66.50 5.78
N LEU A 79 -6.07 -65.81 6.74
CA LEU A 79 -6.32 -66.34 8.08
C LEU A 79 -7.36 -67.47 8.02
N ILE A 80 -8.46 -67.25 7.26
CA ILE A 80 -9.49 -68.30 7.09
C ILE A 80 -8.89 -69.57 6.46
N GLU A 81 -8.12 -69.41 5.40
CA GLU A 81 -7.47 -70.51 4.72
C GLU A 81 -6.51 -71.29 5.66
N MET A 82 -5.71 -70.53 6.41
CA MET A 82 -4.81 -71.14 7.40
C MET A 82 -5.56 -71.93 8.46
N ASN A 83 -6.71 -71.43 8.96
CA ASN A 83 -7.53 -72.13 9.94
C ASN A 83 -8.18 -73.38 9.33
N LEU A 84 -8.67 -73.33 8.09
CA LEU A 84 -9.23 -74.47 7.38
C LEU A 84 -8.20 -75.60 7.15
N GLN A 85 -6.98 -75.20 6.82
CA GLN A 85 -5.90 -76.18 6.66
C GLN A 85 -5.46 -76.76 8.01
N TYR A 86 -5.44 -75.94 9.07
CA TYR A 86 -5.13 -76.41 10.42
C TYR A 86 -6.14 -77.42 10.93
N GLU A 87 -7.43 -77.25 10.65
CA GLU A 87 -8.49 -78.26 10.98
C GLU A 87 -8.20 -79.60 10.30
N LYS A 88 -7.72 -79.61 9.04
CA LYS A 88 -7.37 -80.85 8.31
C LYS A 88 -6.19 -81.58 8.90
N VAL A 89 -5.25 -80.92 9.59
CA VAL A 89 -4.10 -81.58 10.27
C VAL A 89 -4.62 -82.51 11.39
N ILE A 90 -5.83 -82.25 11.95
CA ILE A 90 -6.44 -83.14 12.95
C ILE A 90 -6.73 -84.51 12.37
N ASP A 91 -7.19 -84.56 11.10
CA ASP A 91 -7.54 -85.80 10.39
C ASP A 91 -6.31 -86.42 9.66
N ASP A 92 -5.36 -85.60 9.19
CA ASP A 92 -4.15 -85.98 8.52
C ASP A 92 -2.92 -85.26 9.14
N PRO A 93 -2.27 -85.85 10.16
CA PRO A 93 -1.12 -85.23 10.86
C PRO A 93 0.14 -85.05 10.02
N GLU A 94 0.26 -85.67 8.85
CA GLU A 94 1.38 -85.53 7.90
C GLU A 94 1.17 -84.34 6.94
N LEU A 95 0.03 -83.62 6.95
CA LEU A 95 -0.29 -82.48 6.09
C LEU A 95 0.64 -81.32 6.39
N ASP A 96 1.42 -80.87 5.38
CA ASP A 96 2.26 -79.66 5.47
C ASP A 96 1.42 -78.42 5.30
N ILE A 97 1.23 -77.67 6.39
CA ILE A 97 0.53 -76.37 6.42
C ILE A 97 1.50 -75.14 6.42
N SER A 98 2.80 -75.39 6.31
CA SER A 98 3.81 -74.30 6.29
C SER A 98 3.52 -73.25 5.21
N PRO A 99 3.08 -73.60 3.98
CA PRO A 99 2.80 -72.61 2.94
C PRO A 99 1.64 -71.62 3.31
N VAL A 100 0.61 -72.07 3.98
CA VAL A 100 -0.55 -71.22 4.36
C VAL A 100 -0.19 -70.32 5.58
N ILE A 101 0.64 -70.84 6.50
CA ILE A 101 1.18 -70.04 7.60
C ILE A 101 2.08 -68.93 7.05
N GLU A 102 2.94 -69.21 6.06
CA GLU A 102 3.78 -68.23 5.43
C GLU A 102 2.99 -67.16 4.66
N ALA A 103 1.94 -67.58 3.92
CA ALA A 103 1.03 -66.72 3.22
C ALA A 103 0.34 -65.74 4.20
N TYR A 104 -0.23 -66.23 5.29
CA TYR A 104 -0.82 -65.37 6.33
C TYR A 104 0.21 -64.45 6.96
N ALA A 105 1.41 -64.93 7.33
CA ALA A 105 2.44 -64.10 7.88
C ALA A 105 2.89 -62.97 6.91
N LYS A 106 2.93 -63.24 5.59
CA LYS A 106 3.19 -62.27 4.55
C LYS A 106 2.09 -61.24 4.48
N ALA A 107 0.81 -61.65 4.46
CA ALA A 107 -0.34 -60.71 4.42
C ALA A 107 -0.38 -59.81 5.64
N VAL A 108 -0.06 -60.30 6.86
CA VAL A 108 0.06 -59.51 8.07
C VAL A 108 1.18 -58.47 7.95
N ARG A 109 2.36 -58.86 7.43
CA ARG A 109 3.49 -57.92 7.22
C ARG A 109 3.13 -56.84 6.22
N THR A 110 2.50 -57.17 5.10
CA THR A 110 2.07 -56.24 4.08
C THR A 110 1.03 -55.22 4.64
N HIS A 111 -0.01 -55.73 5.32
CA HIS A 111 -1.00 -54.82 5.94
C HIS A 111 -0.38 -53.87 6.96
N LYS A 112 0.57 -54.36 7.80
CA LYS A 112 1.30 -53.51 8.74
C LYS A 112 2.13 -52.44 8.05
N ALA A 113 2.90 -52.84 7.01
CA ALA A 113 3.72 -51.86 6.25
C ALA A 113 2.89 -50.75 5.62
N ILE A 114 1.72 -51.07 5.08
CA ILE A 114 0.80 -50.06 4.53
C ILE A 114 0.27 -49.11 5.64
N LYS A 115 -0.07 -49.66 6.81
CA LYS A 115 -0.48 -48.82 7.95
C LYS A 115 0.60 -47.87 8.42
N ASP A 116 1.84 -48.33 8.47
CA ASP A 116 3.00 -47.51 8.83
C ASP A 116 3.18 -46.41 7.75
N ALA A 117 3.07 -46.74 6.44
CA ALA A 117 3.14 -45.80 5.33
C ALA A 117 2.01 -44.74 5.39
N ILE A 118 0.79 -45.13 5.75
CA ILE A 118 -0.33 -44.19 5.97
C ILE A 118 0.02 -43.18 7.07
N THR A 119 0.58 -43.66 8.18
CA THR A 119 0.97 -42.80 9.31
C THR A 119 2.01 -41.78 8.91
N ASP A 120 3.04 -42.22 8.19
CA ASP A 120 4.13 -41.35 7.72
C ASP A 120 3.59 -40.32 6.69
N LYS A 121 2.79 -40.78 5.73
CA LYS A 121 2.19 -39.90 4.71
C LYS A 121 1.23 -38.87 5.34
N TYR A 122 0.45 -39.27 6.33
CA TYR A 122 -0.44 -38.38 7.06
C TYR A 122 0.34 -37.28 7.81
N ASN A 123 1.45 -37.64 8.43
CA ASN A 123 2.31 -36.67 9.12
C ASN A 123 2.93 -35.65 8.14
N GLN A 124 3.36 -36.12 6.96
CA GLN A 124 3.86 -35.26 5.88
C GLN A 124 2.75 -34.28 5.42
N TRP A 125 1.59 -34.80 5.06
CA TRP A 125 0.44 -34.00 4.62
C TRP A 125 0.05 -32.95 5.67
N ARG A 126 0.00 -33.32 6.95
CA ARG A 126 -0.30 -32.41 8.04
C ARG A 126 0.76 -31.30 8.18
N GLY A 127 2.02 -31.62 7.98
CA GLY A 127 3.11 -30.64 7.95
C GLY A 127 2.93 -29.62 6.84
N GLU A 128 2.66 -30.09 5.61
CA GLU A 128 2.40 -29.23 4.45
C GLU A 128 1.21 -28.31 4.65
N LEU A 129 0.10 -28.79 5.24
CA LEU A 129 -1.05 -27.93 5.57
C LEU A 129 -0.71 -26.83 6.56
N GLN A 130 0.16 -27.10 7.52
CA GLN A 130 0.61 -26.07 8.46
C GLN A 130 1.45 -25.01 7.76
N ASP A 131 2.30 -25.41 6.82
CA ASP A 131 3.13 -24.48 6.07
C ASP A 131 2.30 -23.65 5.09
N VAL A 132 1.33 -24.26 4.40
CA VAL A 132 0.33 -23.52 3.60
C VAL A 132 -0.37 -22.45 4.46
N LYS A 133 -0.82 -22.79 5.67
CA LYS A 133 -1.47 -21.84 6.57
C LYS A 133 -0.55 -20.67 7.00
N LYS A 134 0.73 -20.95 7.30
CA LYS A 134 1.73 -19.91 7.59
C LYS A 134 1.94 -19.00 6.38
N MET A 135 2.07 -19.60 5.18
CA MET A 135 2.22 -18.85 3.94
C MET A 135 1.02 -17.97 3.66
N GLN A 136 -0.20 -18.44 3.85
CA GLN A 136 -1.42 -17.60 3.70
C GLN A 136 -1.38 -16.39 4.64
N THR A 137 -0.97 -16.57 5.89
CA THR A 137 -0.82 -15.46 6.86
C THR A 137 0.21 -14.44 6.40
N SER A 138 1.36 -14.90 5.92
CA SER A 138 2.42 -14.02 5.41
C SER A 138 1.99 -13.28 4.14
N LYS A 139 1.22 -13.92 3.24
CA LYS A 139 0.61 -13.29 2.06
C LYS A 139 -0.29 -12.11 2.46
N HIS A 140 -1.13 -12.27 3.49
CA HIS A 140 -1.96 -11.18 4.00
C HIS A 140 -1.13 -10.03 4.57
N SER A 141 -0.03 -10.32 5.26
CA SER A 141 0.89 -9.30 5.76
C SER A 141 1.53 -8.49 4.63
N LEU A 142 1.92 -9.15 3.52
CA LEU A 142 2.44 -8.46 2.33
C LEU A 142 1.39 -7.55 1.69
N LEU A 143 0.15 -8.01 1.56
CA LEU A 143 -0.97 -7.19 1.04
C LEU A 143 -1.21 -5.95 1.90
N ASN A 144 -1.22 -6.10 3.22
CA ASN A 144 -1.37 -4.97 4.14
C ASN A 144 -0.20 -3.97 4.01
N THR A 145 1.02 -4.47 3.81
CA THR A 145 2.19 -3.63 3.58
C THR A 145 2.06 -2.84 2.28
N ILE A 146 1.62 -3.48 1.19
CA ILE A 146 1.39 -2.82 -0.11
C ILE A 146 0.31 -1.74 0.03
N GLU A 147 -0.79 -2.01 0.73
CA GLU A 147 -1.87 -1.03 0.92
C GLU A 147 -1.40 0.16 1.75
N SER A 148 -0.64 -0.07 2.83
CA SER A 148 -0.03 1.01 3.62
C SER A 148 0.92 1.88 2.79
N LEU A 149 1.72 1.27 1.89
CA LEU A 149 2.57 2.03 0.97
C LEU A 149 1.75 2.85 -0.04
N LYS A 150 0.62 2.35 -0.53
CA LYS A 150 -0.29 3.11 -1.39
C LYS A 150 -0.91 4.30 -0.66
N GLU A 151 -1.27 4.15 0.62
CA GLU A 151 -1.74 5.25 1.46
C GLU A 151 -0.65 6.33 1.61
N GLN A 152 0.59 5.91 1.89
CA GLN A 152 1.74 6.84 1.98
C GLN A 152 2.00 7.55 0.65
N LEU A 153 1.92 6.84 -0.48
CA LEU A 153 2.05 7.42 -1.82
C LEU A 153 1.01 8.51 -2.05
N ASN A 154 -0.26 8.21 -1.82
CA ASN A 154 -1.35 9.15 -2.02
C ASN A 154 -1.25 10.37 -1.10
N SER A 155 -0.86 10.17 0.17
CA SER A 155 -0.57 11.27 1.09
C SER A 155 0.55 12.18 0.57
N SER A 156 1.66 11.60 0.12
CA SER A 156 2.80 12.35 -0.42
C SER A 156 2.44 13.14 -1.69
N ARG A 157 1.59 12.58 -2.55
CA ARG A 157 1.08 13.27 -3.75
C ARG A 157 0.20 14.46 -3.39
N ILE A 158 -0.70 14.30 -2.42
CA ILE A 158 -1.55 15.39 -1.93
C ILE A 158 -0.71 16.49 -1.29
N ASP A 159 0.28 16.16 -0.45
CA ASP A 159 1.17 17.13 0.19
C ASP A 159 2.04 17.88 -0.83
N ARG A 160 2.45 17.22 -1.90
CA ARG A 160 3.16 17.86 -3.01
C ARG A 160 2.25 18.84 -3.73
N LEU A 161 1.05 18.38 -4.16
CA LEU A 161 0.07 19.23 -4.83
C LEU A 161 -0.31 20.45 -3.98
N TYR A 162 -0.53 20.24 -2.68
CA TYR A 162 -0.84 21.32 -1.74
C TYR A 162 0.25 22.40 -1.72
N ARG A 163 1.52 22.01 -1.65
CA ARG A 163 2.66 22.95 -1.66
C ARG A 163 2.82 23.67 -3.00
N GLU A 164 2.69 22.94 -4.11
CA GLU A 164 2.80 23.50 -5.45
C GLU A 164 1.66 24.48 -5.75
N PHE A 165 0.45 24.19 -5.29
CA PHE A 165 -0.73 25.04 -5.54
C PHE A 165 -0.72 26.30 -4.65
N ASN A 166 -0.40 26.18 -3.37
CA ASN A 166 -0.47 27.28 -2.39
C ASN A 166 0.78 28.18 -2.43
N ARG A 167 1.50 28.20 -3.54
CA ARG A 167 2.65 29.11 -3.75
C ARG A 167 2.20 30.56 -3.80
N GLN A 168 3.11 31.46 -3.46
CA GLN A 168 2.91 32.91 -3.57
C GLN A 168 3.73 33.44 -4.74
N GLU A 169 3.17 34.39 -5.47
CA GLU A 169 3.86 35.05 -6.58
C GLU A 169 3.38 36.51 -6.72
N ALA A 170 4.28 37.38 -7.15
CA ALA A 170 3.98 38.76 -7.49
C ALA A 170 3.90 38.89 -9.01
N ILE A 171 2.75 39.36 -9.52
CA ILE A 171 2.55 39.55 -10.95
C ILE A 171 2.15 40.97 -11.29
N LEU A 172 2.69 41.47 -12.39
CA LEU A 172 2.31 42.75 -12.97
C LEU A 172 1.20 42.55 -14.01
N VAL A 173 0.07 43.24 -13.81
CA VAL A 173 -1.10 43.16 -14.69
C VAL A 173 -1.47 44.54 -15.21
N SER A 174 -1.72 44.62 -16.52
CA SER A 174 -2.32 45.82 -17.15
C SER A 174 -3.72 45.50 -17.64
N HIS A 175 -4.64 46.47 -17.44
CA HIS A 175 -6.01 46.37 -17.91
C HIS A 175 -6.50 47.72 -18.41
N ASP A 176 -7.18 47.69 -19.57
CA ASP A 176 -7.81 48.86 -20.20
C ASP A 176 -9.32 48.69 -20.19
N ILE A 177 -10.04 49.72 -19.78
CA ILE A 177 -11.49 49.77 -19.86
C ILE A 177 -11.98 51.09 -20.49
N ALA A 178 -13.05 51.01 -21.23
CA ALA A 178 -13.77 52.20 -21.66
C ALA A 178 -14.77 52.57 -20.56
N CYS A 179 -14.68 53.83 -20.05
CA CYS A 179 -15.66 54.35 -19.11
C CYS A 179 -16.92 54.77 -19.82
N ASP A 180 -18.09 54.48 -19.24
CA ASP A 180 -19.37 54.92 -19.76
C ASP A 180 -19.54 56.44 -19.52
N LYS A 181 -20.22 57.11 -20.46
CA LYS A 181 -20.43 58.58 -20.38
C LYS A 181 -21.25 59.00 -19.15
N ASP A 182 -22.10 58.11 -18.69
CA ASP A 182 -22.98 58.36 -17.54
C ASP A 182 -22.37 57.85 -16.21
N GLU A 183 -21.15 57.33 -16.27
CA GLU A 183 -20.48 56.80 -15.10
C GLU A 183 -19.49 57.81 -14.48
N THR A 184 -19.44 57.85 -13.15
CA THR A 184 -18.46 58.70 -12.45
C THR A 184 -17.06 58.17 -12.65
N ILE A 185 -16.07 59.07 -12.76
CA ILE A 185 -14.64 58.72 -12.88
C ILE A 185 -14.21 57.77 -11.76
N ALA A 186 -14.66 57.99 -10.52
CA ALA A 186 -14.33 57.13 -9.39
C ALA A 186 -14.85 55.69 -9.55
N LYS A 187 -16.05 55.53 -10.12
CA LYS A 187 -16.66 54.21 -10.38
C LYS A 187 -15.87 53.49 -11.48
N CYS A 188 -15.53 54.16 -12.57
CA CYS A 188 -14.72 53.62 -13.65
C CYS A 188 -13.33 53.18 -13.14
N ILE A 189 -12.64 53.99 -12.33
CA ILE A 189 -11.33 53.62 -11.71
C ILE A 189 -11.45 52.35 -10.85
N ASN A 190 -12.52 52.27 -10.02
CA ASN A 190 -12.74 51.12 -9.16
C ASN A 190 -13.06 49.85 -9.97
N LEU A 191 -13.84 49.97 -11.04
CA LEU A 191 -14.13 48.88 -11.96
C LEU A 191 -12.87 48.40 -12.66
N GLY A 192 -12.04 49.31 -13.19
CA GLY A 192 -10.76 49.00 -13.84
C GLY A 192 -9.79 48.25 -12.91
N LYS A 193 -9.64 48.71 -11.66
CA LYS A 193 -8.87 48.02 -10.63
C LYS A 193 -9.41 46.63 -10.30
N SER A 194 -10.74 46.48 -10.22
CA SER A 194 -11.39 45.19 -9.96
C SER A 194 -11.14 44.20 -11.10
N LEU A 195 -11.33 44.64 -12.35
CA LEU A 195 -11.10 43.82 -13.53
C LEU A 195 -9.60 43.44 -13.69
N ALA A 196 -8.68 44.37 -13.36
CA ALA A 196 -7.25 44.10 -13.34
C ALA A 196 -6.92 42.99 -12.32
N LYS A 197 -7.48 43.03 -11.11
CA LYS A 197 -7.35 41.98 -10.09
C LYS A 197 -7.87 40.64 -10.58
N GLN A 198 -9.08 40.61 -11.15
CA GLN A 198 -9.65 39.38 -11.70
C GLN A 198 -8.80 38.79 -12.81
N LYS A 199 -8.32 39.65 -13.77
CA LYS A 199 -7.39 39.18 -14.83
C LYS A 199 -6.13 38.63 -14.26
N GLY A 200 -5.54 39.27 -13.24
CA GLY A 200 -4.35 38.81 -12.57
C GLY A 200 -4.55 37.48 -11.85
N SER A 201 -5.61 37.35 -11.06
CA SER A 201 -5.96 36.13 -10.37
C SER A 201 -6.18 34.97 -11.34
N LYS A 202 -6.85 35.19 -12.46
CA LYS A 202 -7.06 34.18 -13.49
C LYS A 202 -5.73 33.72 -14.10
N ARG A 203 -4.86 34.68 -14.54
CA ARG A 203 -3.54 34.36 -15.11
C ARG A 203 -2.67 33.58 -14.14
N PHE A 204 -2.69 33.96 -12.86
CA PHE A 204 -1.94 33.25 -11.83
C PHE A 204 -2.48 31.83 -11.60
N LEU A 205 -3.81 31.67 -11.55
CA LEU A 205 -4.43 30.35 -11.44
C LEU A 205 -4.08 29.44 -12.61
N ASP A 206 -4.10 29.97 -13.84
CA ASP A 206 -3.68 29.23 -15.04
C ASP A 206 -2.20 28.81 -14.94
N SER A 207 -1.32 29.74 -14.53
CA SER A 207 0.11 29.46 -14.28
C SER A 207 0.33 28.39 -13.20
N ILE A 208 -0.50 28.38 -12.13
CA ILE A 208 -0.43 27.29 -11.12
C ILE A 208 -0.71 25.95 -11.78
N TYR A 209 -1.84 25.82 -12.49
CA TYR A 209 -2.25 24.56 -13.12
C TYR A 209 -1.21 24.04 -14.12
N GLU A 210 -0.62 24.91 -14.94
CA GLU A 210 0.44 24.54 -15.88
C GLU A 210 1.72 24.09 -15.20
N GLY A 211 2.03 24.63 -14.03
CA GLY A 211 3.25 24.33 -13.27
C GLY A 211 3.16 23.15 -12.32
N LEU A 212 2.00 22.47 -12.18
CA LEU A 212 1.84 21.33 -11.30
C LEU A 212 2.57 20.08 -11.83
N SER A 213 3.21 19.35 -10.94
CA SER A 213 3.86 18.06 -11.28
C SER A 213 2.87 17.03 -11.86
N GLU A 214 1.60 17.11 -11.47
CA GLU A 214 0.53 16.22 -11.95
C GLU A 214 -0.52 16.96 -12.80
N SER A 215 -0.09 17.99 -13.55
CA SER A 215 -0.96 18.84 -14.36
C SER A 215 -1.90 18.07 -15.28
N ALA A 216 -1.44 16.99 -15.93
CA ALA A 216 -2.25 16.17 -16.82
C ALA A 216 -3.45 15.46 -16.15
N ILE A 217 -3.32 15.12 -14.85
CA ILE A 217 -4.39 14.51 -14.06
C ILE A 217 -5.34 15.59 -13.55
N VAL A 218 -4.77 16.66 -13.01
CA VAL A 218 -5.48 17.77 -12.37
C VAL A 218 -6.31 18.55 -13.39
N GLU A 219 -5.82 18.78 -14.61
CA GLU A 219 -6.53 19.51 -15.67
C GLU A 219 -7.88 18.88 -16.03
N LYS A 220 -7.96 17.54 -16.02
CA LYS A 220 -9.22 16.81 -16.28
C LYS A 220 -10.33 17.12 -15.26
N ARG A 221 -9.97 17.60 -14.07
CA ARG A 221 -10.90 17.89 -12.96
C ARG A 221 -10.93 19.35 -12.55
N ARG A 222 -10.20 20.20 -13.25
CA ARG A 222 -10.10 21.62 -12.99
C ARG A 222 -11.47 22.33 -12.91
N GLN A 223 -12.40 21.95 -13.78
CA GLN A 223 -13.72 22.58 -13.86
C GLN A 223 -14.68 22.18 -12.73
N THR A 224 -14.41 21.06 -12.06
CA THR A 224 -15.25 20.53 -10.98
C THR A 224 -14.73 20.88 -9.58
N SER A 225 -13.55 21.48 -9.50
CA SER A 225 -12.91 21.81 -8.24
C SER A 225 -13.09 23.28 -7.88
N ASP A 226 -13.40 23.52 -6.61
CA ASP A 226 -13.64 24.85 -6.02
C ASP A 226 -12.32 25.50 -5.59
N THR A 227 -11.35 25.57 -6.51
CA THR A 227 -10.05 26.20 -6.26
C THR A 227 -10.10 27.69 -6.49
N SER A 228 -9.36 28.45 -5.69
CA SER A 228 -9.34 29.90 -5.75
C SER A 228 -7.92 30.48 -5.59
N VAL A 229 -7.82 31.76 -5.87
CA VAL A 229 -6.61 32.55 -5.66
C VAL A 229 -6.96 33.70 -4.72
N GLN A 230 -6.15 33.87 -3.69
CA GLN A 230 -6.28 34.99 -2.76
C GLN A 230 -5.33 36.12 -3.15
N VAL A 231 -5.86 37.35 -3.19
CA VAL A 231 -5.05 38.57 -3.36
C VAL A 231 -4.57 39.02 -1.98
N LEU A 232 -3.27 38.84 -1.71
CA LEU A 232 -2.66 39.26 -0.44
C LEU A 232 -2.39 40.75 -0.40
N ARG A 233 -1.89 41.29 -1.52
CA ARG A 233 -1.57 42.71 -1.66
C ARG A 233 -1.84 43.16 -3.09
N SER A 234 -2.28 44.43 -3.25
CA SER A 234 -2.48 45.02 -4.55
C SER A 234 -2.04 46.49 -4.53
N GLU A 235 -1.10 46.83 -5.43
CA GLU A 235 -0.57 48.20 -5.57
C GLU A 235 -0.80 48.69 -7.00
N VAL A 236 -1.28 49.89 -7.16
CA VAL A 236 -1.35 50.53 -8.47
C VAL A 236 0.02 51.15 -8.78
N THR A 237 0.64 50.69 -9.83
CA THR A 237 1.94 51.23 -10.30
C THR A 237 1.74 52.37 -11.27
N GLU A 238 0.76 52.27 -12.15
CA GLU A 238 0.40 53.33 -13.12
C GLU A 238 -1.08 53.37 -13.27
N SER A 239 -1.66 54.57 -13.44
CA SER A 239 -3.07 54.78 -13.78
C SER A 239 -3.23 56.04 -14.61
N ASN A 240 -3.75 55.89 -15.83
CA ASN A 240 -3.87 56.98 -16.77
C ASN A 240 -5.19 56.92 -17.51
N PHE A 241 -5.79 58.11 -17.78
CA PHE A 241 -6.85 58.23 -18.76
C PHE A 241 -6.25 58.60 -20.11
N SER A 242 -6.55 57.81 -21.14
CA SER A 242 -6.28 58.15 -22.52
C SER A 242 -7.50 58.83 -23.16
N GLY A 243 -7.30 59.63 -24.23
CA GLY A 243 -8.39 60.33 -24.91
C GLY A 243 -9.58 59.41 -25.21
N GLN A 244 -10.81 59.99 -25.20
CA GLN A 244 -12.05 59.24 -25.42
C GLN A 244 -12.57 58.41 -24.23
N GLY A 245 -12.16 58.69 -22.98
CA GLY A 245 -12.71 58.05 -21.79
C GLY A 245 -12.18 56.64 -21.47
N ASN A 246 -11.07 56.25 -22.11
CA ASN A 246 -10.42 54.99 -21.77
C ASN A 246 -9.53 55.16 -20.54
N PHE A 247 -9.68 54.26 -19.55
CA PHE A 247 -8.85 54.17 -18.36
C PHE A 247 -7.93 52.96 -18.46
N ASN A 248 -6.62 53.22 -18.37
CA ASN A 248 -5.60 52.17 -18.26
C ASN A 248 -5.10 52.11 -16.82
N VAL A 249 -4.99 50.92 -16.28
CA VAL A 249 -4.40 50.65 -14.96
C VAL A 249 -3.39 49.54 -15.02
N LYS A 250 -2.19 49.81 -14.46
CA LYS A 250 -1.20 48.76 -14.18
C LYS A 250 -1.11 48.51 -12.67
N MET A 251 -1.16 47.27 -12.28
CA MET A 251 -1.14 46.89 -10.87
C MET A 251 -0.10 45.78 -10.63
N ASN A 252 0.60 45.90 -9.51
CA ASN A 252 1.39 44.81 -8.96
C ASN A 252 0.53 44.07 -7.94
N LEU A 253 0.31 42.76 -8.16
CA LEU A 253 -0.53 41.91 -7.34
C LEU A 253 0.31 40.83 -6.70
N GLN A 254 0.28 40.74 -5.37
CA GLN A 254 0.81 39.61 -4.65
C GLN A 254 -0.32 38.61 -4.40
N LEU A 255 -0.19 37.43 -5.03
CA LEU A 255 -1.22 36.42 -5.08
C LEU A 255 -0.75 35.13 -4.40
N GLN A 256 -1.69 34.39 -3.85
CA GLN A 256 -1.46 33.07 -3.28
C GLN A 256 -2.55 32.12 -3.74
N GLY A 257 -2.18 30.91 -4.17
CA GLY A 257 -3.13 29.85 -4.40
C GLY A 257 -3.82 29.42 -3.09
N ASN A 258 -5.06 29.01 -3.17
CA ASN A 258 -5.84 28.56 -2.03
C ASN A 258 -6.46 27.19 -2.36
N LEU A 259 -5.79 26.15 -1.92
CA LEU A 259 -6.20 24.77 -2.05
C LEU A 259 -6.14 24.12 -0.67
N ASN A 260 -7.21 23.46 -0.24
CA ASN A 260 -7.17 22.60 0.93
C ASN A 260 -6.86 21.13 0.54
N ARG A 261 -6.51 20.30 1.51
CA ARG A 261 -6.13 18.89 1.27
C ARG A 261 -7.28 18.06 0.68
N SER A 262 -8.53 18.33 1.07
CA SER A 262 -9.69 17.62 0.52
C SER A 262 -9.88 17.92 -0.97
N GLN A 263 -9.76 19.20 -1.34
CA GLN A 263 -9.80 19.62 -2.75
C GLN A 263 -8.63 19.03 -3.56
N GLY A 264 -7.43 18.97 -2.97
CA GLY A 264 -6.27 18.31 -3.58
C GLY A 264 -6.50 16.83 -3.85
N CYS A 265 -7.17 16.15 -2.93
CA CYS A 265 -7.57 14.75 -3.09
C CYS A 265 -8.54 14.55 -4.26
N GLU A 266 -9.54 15.42 -4.38
CA GLU A 266 -10.50 15.40 -5.48
C GLU A 266 -9.85 15.71 -6.83
N LEU A 267 -8.96 16.69 -6.87
CA LEU A 267 -8.19 17.04 -8.07
C LEU A 267 -7.34 15.89 -8.58
N LEU A 268 -6.69 15.15 -7.67
CA LEU A 268 -5.92 13.97 -8.01
C LEU A 268 -6.81 12.76 -8.37
N GLY A 269 -8.11 12.83 -8.11
CA GLY A 269 -9.07 11.74 -8.36
C GLY A 269 -8.80 10.51 -7.53
N LEU A 270 -8.35 10.69 -6.32
CA LEU A 270 -8.09 9.61 -5.40
C LEU A 270 -9.39 9.08 -4.80
N ASP A 271 -9.38 7.79 -4.44
CA ASP A 271 -10.50 7.16 -3.77
C ASP A 271 -10.75 7.84 -2.41
N ARG A 272 -12.03 8.02 -2.07
CA ARG A 272 -12.49 8.74 -0.88
C ARG A 272 -11.88 8.21 0.42
N ARG A 273 -11.54 6.92 0.49
CA ARG A 273 -10.86 6.30 1.63
C ARG A 273 -9.49 6.91 1.93
N TYR A 274 -8.76 7.38 0.89
CA TYR A 274 -7.47 8.06 1.05
C TYR A 274 -7.61 9.53 1.42
N CYS A 275 -8.82 10.11 1.33
CA CYS A 275 -9.10 11.52 1.56
C CYS A 275 -9.58 11.82 2.99
N VAL A 276 -10.15 10.85 3.68
CA VAL A 276 -10.85 11.07 4.97
C VAL A 276 -9.89 11.18 6.16
N ASN A 277 -8.72 10.55 6.10
CA ASN A 277 -7.78 10.47 7.22
C ASN A 277 -7.02 11.78 7.53
N PHE A 278 -7.15 12.82 6.68
CA PHE A 278 -6.45 14.09 6.88
C PHE A 278 -7.02 14.95 8.02
N LYS A 279 -8.28 14.74 8.43
CA LYS A 279 -8.89 15.51 9.54
C LYS A 279 -8.37 15.10 10.92
N SER A 280 -7.83 13.89 11.08
CA SER A 280 -7.34 13.41 12.38
C SER A 280 -5.93 13.89 12.73
N ASN A 281 -5.08 14.17 11.74
CA ASN A 281 -3.69 14.57 12.01
C ASN A 281 -3.54 16.07 12.33
N GLU A 282 -4.43 16.94 11.84
CA GLU A 282 -4.39 18.36 12.22
C GLU A 282 -4.72 18.57 13.71
N ASN A 283 -5.63 17.78 14.27
CA ASN A 283 -5.97 17.86 15.69
C ASN A 283 -4.91 17.24 16.62
N VAL A 284 -4.10 16.30 16.14
CA VAL A 284 -3.02 15.67 16.94
C VAL A 284 -1.81 16.59 17.07
N GLN A 285 -1.50 17.38 16.05
CA GLN A 285 -0.40 18.36 16.13
C GLN A 285 -0.71 19.55 17.08
N ILE A 286 -1.98 19.98 17.14
CA ILE A 286 -2.40 21.04 18.06
C ILE A 286 -2.40 20.55 19.52
N ALA A 287 -2.80 19.30 19.77
CA ALA A 287 -2.82 18.71 21.11
C ALA A 287 -1.41 18.49 21.69
N SER A 288 -0.41 18.17 20.84
CA SER A 288 0.98 17.98 21.29
C SER A 288 1.71 19.28 21.64
N ILE A 289 1.24 20.43 21.12
CA ILE A 289 1.82 21.75 21.43
C ILE A 289 1.29 22.30 22.79
N ILE A 290 0.08 21.88 23.22
CA ILE A 290 -0.54 22.36 24.46
C ILE A 290 -0.13 21.53 25.68
N ALA A 291 0.46 20.35 25.50
CA ALA A 291 0.81 19.41 26.58
C ALA A 291 2.29 19.52 27.06
N SER A 292 3.02 20.62 26.80
CA SER A 292 4.31 20.87 27.44
C SER A 292 4.09 21.58 28.77
N PRO A 293 4.34 20.94 29.95
CA PRO A 293 4.25 21.60 31.22
C PRO A 293 5.42 22.59 31.39
N MET A 294 5.11 23.77 31.94
CA MET A 294 6.10 24.72 32.45
C MET A 294 6.90 24.12 33.61
#